data_1f878fecea288a7858bf8961bebe5d0e
#
_entry.id   1f878fecea288a7858bf8961bebe5d0e
#
_cell.length_a   1.000
_cell.length_b   1.000
_cell.length_c   1.000
_cell.angle_alpha   90.00
_cell.angle_beta   90.00
_cell.angle_gamma   90.00
#
_symmetry.space_group_name_H-M   'P 1'
#
loop_
_entity.id
_entity.type
_entity.pdbx_description
1 polymer ?
#
loop_
_entity_poly.entity_id
_entity_poly.type
_entity_poly.pdbx_seq_one_letter_code
_entity_poly.pdbx_strand_id
1 'polypeptide(L)'
;MKQNELARANGRVMRALNVLYPKYNSLRGIQIALSDDGIGEELYTASVDFLALEGYILLRTVKDHVPVPDLADHSWVDLEGKLSGKGTRLLEGGMKDNLVN
;
A
#
# COMPACT_ATOMS: atom_id res chain seq x y z
N MET A 1 -10.33 -14.54 -2.44
CA MET A 1 -9.04 -14.21 -1.79
C MET A 1 -9.09 -14.61 -0.33
N LYS A 2 -8.05 -15.24 0.15
CA LYS A 2 -7.98 -15.67 1.54
C LYS A 2 -7.43 -14.55 2.42
N GLN A 3 -7.89 -14.50 3.66
CA GLN A 3 -7.48 -13.47 4.61
C GLN A 3 -5.96 -13.44 4.83
N ASN A 4 -5.32 -14.61 4.92
CA ASN A 4 -3.87 -14.66 5.15
C ASN A 4 -3.06 -14.19 3.94
N GLU A 5 -3.59 -14.33 2.73
CA GLU A 5 -2.95 -13.79 1.53
C GLU A 5 -2.98 -12.26 1.55
N LEU A 6 -4.13 -11.69 1.92
CA LEU A 6 -4.28 -10.25 2.03
C LEU A 6 -3.35 -9.70 3.11
N ALA A 7 -3.31 -10.34 4.28
CA ALA A 7 -2.44 -9.90 5.38
C ALA A 7 -0.98 -9.91 4.98
N ARG A 8 -0.54 -10.94 4.26
CA ARG A 8 0.84 -11.02 3.75
C ARG A 8 1.13 -9.92 2.74
N ALA A 9 0.21 -9.71 1.80
CA ALA A 9 0.38 -8.66 0.79
C ALA A 9 0.43 -7.28 1.43
N ASN A 10 -0.45 -7.01 2.40
CA ASN A 10 -0.48 -5.74 3.12
C ASN A 10 0.86 -5.45 3.80
N GLY A 11 1.43 -6.45 4.48
CA GLY A 11 2.73 -6.28 5.11
C GLY A 11 3.84 -5.99 4.09
N ARG A 12 3.82 -6.69 2.96
CA ARG A 12 4.83 -6.49 1.91
C ARG A 12 4.72 -5.11 1.27
N VAL A 13 3.50 -4.66 0.98
CA VAL A 13 3.27 -3.33 0.41
C VAL A 13 3.77 -2.25 1.38
N MET A 14 3.40 -2.35 2.66
CA MET A 14 3.82 -1.36 3.64
C MET A 14 5.34 -1.32 3.81
N ARG A 15 6.00 -2.47 3.87
CA ARG A 15 7.46 -2.51 3.98
C ARG A 15 8.16 -1.94 2.75
N ALA A 16 7.60 -2.19 1.55
CA ALA A 16 8.13 -1.61 0.33
C ALA A 16 8.01 -0.08 0.35
N LEU A 17 6.88 0.44 0.81
CA LEU A 17 6.69 1.89 0.93
C LEU A 17 7.62 2.50 1.99
N ASN A 18 7.98 1.72 3.01
CA ASN A 18 8.85 2.20 4.08
C ASN A 18 10.30 2.41 3.61
N VAL A 19 10.72 1.74 2.55
CA VAL A 19 12.11 1.83 2.06
C VAL A 19 12.50 3.27 1.74
N LEU A 20 11.60 4.03 1.12
CA LEU A 20 11.86 5.42 0.75
C LEU A 20 11.10 6.44 1.62
N TYR A 21 10.55 5.97 2.75
CA TYR A 21 9.85 6.87 3.65
C TYR A 21 10.75 8.05 4.05
N PRO A 22 10.29 9.30 4.09
CA PRO A 22 8.90 9.73 3.93
C PRO A 22 8.51 10.15 2.51
N LYS A 23 9.22 9.72 1.51
CA LYS A 23 8.93 10.06 0.11
C LYS A 23 7.78 9.22 -0.43
N TYR A 24 7.05 9.80 -1.38
CA TYR A 24 6.07 9.03 -2.15
C TYR A 24 6.78 8.10 -3.11
N ASN A 25 6.18 6.93 -3.35
CA ASN A 25 6.69 5.92 -4.26
C ASN A 25 5.67 5.61 -5.33
N SER A 26 6.11 5.41 -6.57
CA SER A 26 5.25 4.94 -7.63
C SER A 26 4.65 3.58 -7.27
N LEU A 27 3.31 3.49 -7.22
CA LEU A 27 2.65 2.22 -6.93
C LEU A 27 2.85 1.21 -8.05
N ARG A 28 2.99 1.68 -9.29
CA ARG A 28 3.30 0.83 -10.41
C ARG A 28 4.67 0.16 -10.25
N GLY A 29 5.67 0.91 -9.84
CA GLY A 29 7.01 0.37 -9.60
C GLY A 29 7.04 -0.66 -8.49
N ILE A 30 6.29 -0.41 -7.41
CA ILE A 30 6.19 -1.35 -6.29
C ILE A 30 5.51 -2.65 -6.73
N GLN A 31 4.45 -2.56 -7.54
CA GLN A 31 3.75 -3.75 -8.02
C GLN A 31 4.69 -4.64 -8.83
N ILE A 32 5.50 -4.05 -9.71
CA ILE A 32 6.46 -4.81 -10.51
C ILE A 32 7.43 -5.58 -9.58
N ALA A 33 7.93 -4.91 -8.55
CA ALA A 33 8.83 -5.55 -7.60
C ALA A 33 8.14 -6.68 -6.82
N LEU A 34 6.90 -6.48 -6.40
CA LEU A 34 6.17 -7.46 -5.60
C LEU A 34 5.60 -8.62 -6.42
N SER A 35 5.52 -8.49 -7.75
CA SER A 35 5.04 -9.57 -8.59
C SER A 35 5.94 -10.81 -8.47
N ASP A 36 7.23 -10.60 -8.25
CA ASP A 36 8.19 -11.69 -8.05
C ASP A 36 7.97 -12.42 -6.72
N ASP A 37 7.28 -11.79 -5.78
CA ASP A 37 6.92 -12.38 -4.48
C ASP A 37 5.53 -13.04 -4.52
N GLY A 38 4.97 -13.22 -5.71
CA GLY A 38 3.67 -13.86 -5.86
C GLY A 38 2.49 -12.93 -5.61
N ILE A 39 2.70 -11.62 -5.60
CA ILE A 39 1.62 -10.64 -5.43
C ILE A 39 1.26 -10.10 -6.81
N GLY A 40 0.27 -10.74 -7.45
CA GLY A 40 -0.22 -10.29 -8.74
C GLY A 40 -1.09 -9.05 -8.63
N GLU A 41 -1.53 -8.55 -9.77
CA GLU A 41 -2.23 -7.26 -9.82
C GLU A 41 -3.55 -7.25 -9.04
N GLU A 42 -4.31 -8.34 -9.05
CA GLU A 42 -5.59 -8.42 -8.33
C GLU A 42 -5.38 -8.32 -6.82
N LEU A 43 -4.45 -9.11 -6.28
CA LEU A 43 -4.15 -9.09 -4.85
C LEU A 43 -3.53 -7.75 -4.45
N TYR A 44 -2.67 -7.20 -5.31
CA TYR A 44 -2.07 -5.90 -5.07
C TYR A 44 -3.12 -4.78 -5.00
N THR A 45 -4.07 -4.78 -5.95
CA THR A 45 -5.17 -3.82 -5.96
C THR A 45 -5.95 -3.88 -4.65
N ALA A 46 -6.30 -5.09 -4.21
CA ALA A 46 -7.04 -5.27 -2.96
C ALA A 46 -6.24 -4.77 -1.76
N SER A 47 -4.93 -5.03 -1.75
CA SER A 47 -4.05 -4.62 -0.68
C SER A 47 -3.95 -3.09 -0.59
N VAL A 48 -3.65 -2.44 -1.71
CA VAL A 48 -3.54 -0.98 -1.74
C VAL A 48 -4.83 -0.31 -1.30
N ASP A 49 -5.96 -0.81 -1.80
CA ASP A 49 -7.27 -0.26 -1.43
C ASP A 49 -7.53 -0.43 0.08
N PHE A 50 -7.31 -1.62 0.60
CA PHE A 50 -7.48 -1.89 2.03
C PHE A 50 -6.62 -0.95 2.88
N LEU A 51 -5.33 -0.84 2.54
CA LEU A 51 -4.40 -0.01 3.32
C LEU A 51 -4.79 1.47 3.29
N ALA A 52 -5.30 1.96 2.15
CA ALA A 52 -5.76 3.33 2.04
C ALA A 52 -7.02 3.54 2.88
N LEU A 53 -7.98 2.62 2.80
CA LEU A 53 -9.24 2.71 3.57
C LEU A 53 -8.99 2.66 5.08
N GLU A 54 -7.99 1.88 5.51
CA GLU A 54 -7.62 1.80 6.93
C GLU A 54 -6.77 2.96 7.40
N GLY A 55 -6.33 3.81 6.48
CA GLY A 55 -5.52 4.97 6.82
C GLY A 55 -4.05 4.67 7.07
N TYR A 56 -3.56 3.49 6.65
CA TYR A 56 -2.15 3.14 6.82
C TYR A 56 -1.25 3.74 5.77
N ILE A 57 -1.81 4.08 4.61
CA ILE A 57 -1.05 4.71 3.53
C ILE A 57 -1.81 5.92 3.00
N LEU A 58 -1.07 6.84 2.42
CA LEU A 58 -1.60 8.02 1.75
C LEU A 58 -1.36 7.87 0.26
N LEU A 59 -2.37 8.21 -0.54
CA LEU A 59 -2.32 8.12 -1.99
C LEU A 59 -2.47 9.50 -2.61
N ARG A 60 -1.80 9.71 -3.74
CA ARG A 60 -2.01 10.91 -4.55
C ARG A 60 -1.71 10.60 -6.01
N THR A 61 -2.22 11.43 -6.92
CA THR A 61 -1.91 11.28 -8.34
C THR A 61 -0.44 11.62 -8.60
N VAL A 62 0.20 10.86 -9.49
CA VAL A 62 1.59 11.13 -9.89
C VAL A 62 1.67 12.47 -10.62
N LYS A 63 0.70 12.74 -11.49
CA LYS A 63 0.74 13.90 -12.38
C LYS A 63 0.59 15.22 -11.63
N ASP A 64 -0.45 15.34 -10.80
CA ASP A 64 -0.82 16.62 -10.19
C ASP A 64 -0.71 16.62 -8.67
N HIS A 65 -0.29 15.52 -8.06
CA HIS A 65 -0.17 15.35 -6.61
C HIS A 65 -1.51 15.62 -5.88
N VAL A 66 -2.62 15.25 -6.51
CA VAL A 66 -3.95 15.39 -5.89
C VAL A 66 -4.20 14.21 -4.97
N PRO A 67 -4.53 14.44 -3.69
CA PRO A 67 -4.83 13.35 -2.76
C PRO A 67 -6.01 12.50 -3.22
N VAL A 68 -5.89 11.18 -3.04
CA VAL A 68 -6.91 10.21 -3.43
C VAL A 68 -7.20 9.33 -2.22
N PRO A 69 -8.48 9.14 -1.83
CA PRO A 69 -8.80 8.40 -0.61
C PRO A 69 -8.67 6.89 -0.72
N ASP A 70 -8.94 6.34 -1.90
CA ASP A 70 -8.94 4.90 -2.15
C ASP A 70 -8.90 4.63 -3.65
N LEU A 71 -9.12 3.37 -4.05
CA LEU A 71 -9.07 2.98 -5.46
C LEU A 71 -10.45 2.89 -6.13
N ALA A 72 -11.51 3.45 -5.51
CA ALA A 72 -12.85 3.36 -6.09
C ALA A 72 -12.92 4.00 -7.49
N ASP A 73 -12.28 5.15 -7.66
CA ASP A 73 -12.32 5.91 -8.92
C ASP A 73 -10.95 6.05 -9.59
N HIS A 74 -9.94 5.37 -9.09
CA HIS A 74 -8.57 5.51 -9.60
C HIS A 74 -7.87 4.17 -9.70
N SER A 75 -7.03 4.02 -10.71
CA SER A 75 -6.12 2.88 -10.80
C SER A 75 -4.80 3.22 -10.10
N TRP A 76 -4.22 2.23 -9.39
CA TRP A 76 -2.92 2.42 -8.75
C TRP A 76 -1.81 2.74 -9.78
N VAL A 77 -2.04 2.45 -11.06
CA VAL A 77 -1.07 2.75 -12.13
C VAL A 77 -0.74 4.24 -12.19
N ASP A 78 -1.71 5.09 -11.88
CA ASP A 78 -1.57 6.55 -11.96
C ASP A 78 -1.29 7.20 -10.60
N LEU A 79 -1.04 6.38 -9.58
CA LEU A 79 -0.90 6.86 -8.21
C LEU A 79 0.49 6.60 -7.66
N GLU A 80 0.83 7.41 -6.67
CA GLU A 80 1.99 7.17 -5.82
C GLU A 80 1.50 7.16 -4.37
N GLY A 81 2.25 6.49 -3.50
CA GLY A 81 1.85 6.32 -2.11
C GLY A 81 3.01 6.40 -1.15
N LYS A 82 2.68 6.62 0.12
CA LYS A 82 3.63 6.54 1.23
C LYS A 82 2.89 6.10 2.49
N LEU A 83 3.64 5.66 3.49
CA LEU A 83 3.06 5.34 4.78
C LEU A 83 2.50 6.62 5.43
N SER A 84 1.35 6.48 6.08
CA SER A 84 0.83 7.51 6.99
C SER A 84 1.54 7.40 8.34
N GLY A 85 1.27 8.34 9.24
CA GLY A 85 1.74 8.21 10.63
C GLY A 85 1.24 6.93 11.29
N LYS A 86 -0.03 6.58 11.03
CA LYS A 86 -0.63 5.34 11.55
C LYS A 86 0.08 4.11 10.99
N GLY A 87 0.39 4.11 9.68
CA GLY A 87 1.12 3.00 9.07
C GLY A 87 2.52 2.87 9.62
N THR A 88 3.19 3.98 9.85
CA THR A 88 4.53 3.97 10.46
C THR A 88 4.47 3.36 11.86
N ARG A 89 3.49 3.76 12.68
CA ARG A 89 3.35 3.20 14.03
C ARG A 89 3.08 1.70 13.98
N LEU A 90 2.30 1.23 13.01
CA LEU A 90 2.02 -0.19 12.86
C LEU A 90 3.32 -0.97 12.59
N LEU A 91 4.14 -0.51 11.65
CA LEU A 91 5.41 -1.18 11.32
C LEU A 91 6.42 -1.12 12.46
N GLU A 92 6.40 -0.04 13.25
CA GLU A 92 7.29 0.11 14.39
C GLU A 92 6.85 -0.69 15.62
N GLY A 93 5.72 -1.40 15.53
CA GLY A 93 5.23 -2.22 16.63
C GLY A 93 4.38 -1.48 17.66
N GLY A 94 4.00 -0.23 17.38
CA GLY A 94 3.18 0.57 18.30
C GLY A 94 1.72 0.19 18.29
N MET A 95 1.29 -0.67 17.39
CA MET A 95 -0.07 -1.18 17.31
C MET A 95 -0.04 -2.51 16.56
N LYS A 96 -1.15 -3.24 16.60
CA LYS A 96 -1.26 -4.53 15.90
C LYS A 96 -2.49 -4.56 15.02
N ASP A 97 -2.37 -5.25 13.88
CA ASP A 97 -3.47 -5.50 12.98
C ASP A 97 -3.29 -6.90 12.38
N ASN A 98 -4.26 -7.78 12.59
CA ASN A 98 -4.19 -9.16 12.09
C ASN A 98 -4.19 -9.24 10.57
N LEU A 99 -4.58 -8.16 9.89
CA LEU A 99 -4.57 -8.08 8.43
C LEU A 99 -3.31 -7.43 7.87
N VAL A 100 -2.28 -7.27 8.71
CA VAL A 100 -0.96 -6.81 8.27
C VAL A 100 0.09 -7.70 8.93
N ASN A 101 0.74 -8.52 8.12
CA ASN A 101 1.81 -9.41 8.60
C ASN A 101 3.18 -8.74 8.61
#